data_dfdaefc037e509019618de70eaf0a685
#
_entry.id   dfdaefc037e509019618de70eaf0a685
#
_cell.length_a   1.000
_cell.length_b   1.000
_cell.length_c   1.000
_cell.angle_alpha   90.00
_cell.angle_beta   90.00
_cell.angle_gamma   90.00
#
_symmetry.space_group_name_H-M   'P 1'
#
loop_
_entity.id
_entity.type
_entity.pdbx_description
1 polymer ?
#
loop_
_entity_poly.entity_id
_entity_poly.type
_entity_poly.pdbx_seq_one_letter_code
_entity_poly.pdbx_strand_id
1 'polypeptide(L)'
;MPKNLADLKVCIFDVFGTVVDWRGSLIEDLPKLGKKYGLDTDWTSFADDWRGLYQPQMSRVRKGELPWTRIDDLHKEAFEMLLNKRSLKHPGEEGVWAFTHLWHKLRPWPDSVEGIGMMKKKYVVATLSNGNVALLINMAKNSGIPWDHCFSGETFHHYKPDPESYLGVVDSMYLKPHQVMLVAAHNGDLKAAQKCGLSTGFVHRPKEHGPNQKTDLKADGDWDAVGESIIEVAKKIGC
;
A
#
# COMPACT_ATOMS: atom_id res chain seq x y z
N MET A 1 -21.25 13.99 -11.33
CA MET A 1 -22.29 13.82 -10.31
C MET A 1 -21.73 12.86 -9.27
N PRO A 2 -21.84 13.10 -7.97
CA PRO A 2 -21.44 12.12 -6.97
C PRO A 2 -22.18 10.81 -7.22
N LYS A 3 -21.45 9.69 -7.20
CA LYS A 3 -22.04 8.37 -7.37
C LYS A 3 -22.97 8.09 -6.19
N ASN A 4 -24.04 7.38 -6.44
CA ASN A 4 -24.93 6.94 -5.36
C ASN A 4 -24.23 5.86 -4.52
N LEU A 5 -23.65 6.25 -3.38
CA LEU A 5 -22.97 5.32 -2.46
C LEU A 5 -23.95 4.34 -1.75
N ALA A 6 -25.28 4.48 -1.96
CA ALA A 6 -26.25 3.53 -1.41
C ALA A 6 -26.05 2.09 -1.93
N ASP A 7 -25.48 1.92 -3.13
CA ASP A 7 -25.22 0.61 -3.72
C ASP A 7 -23.84 0.04 -3.36
N LEU A 8 -23.02 0.75 -2.57
CA LEU A 8 -21.69 0.30 -2.16
C LEU A 8 -21.75 -1.04 -1.41
N LYS A 9 -20.86 -1.98 -1.75
CA LYS A 9 -20.78 -3.31 -1.14
C LYS A 9 -19.39 -3.63 -0.59
N VAL A 10 -18.35 -3.14 -1.23
CA VAL A 10 -16.95 -3.47 -0.91
C VAL A 10 -16.13 -2.20 -0.84
N CYS A 11 -15.33 -2.08 0.23
CA CYS A 11 -14.26 -1.09 0.32
C CYS A 11 -12.91 -1.81 0.18
N ILE A 12 -12.18 -1.52 -0.88
CA ILE A 12 -10.81 -1.99 -1.06
C ILE A 12 -9.84 -0.87 -0.73
N PHE A 13 -8.70 -1.24 -0.17
CA PHE A 13 -7.74 -0.27 0.34
C PHE A 13 -6.40 -0.40 -0.38
N ASP A 14 -5.87 0.72 -0.86
CA ASP A 14 -4.43 0.86 -0.99
C ASP A 14 -3.81 0.74 0.40
N VAL A 15 -2.63 0.11 0.52
CA VAL A 15 -2.07 -0.26 1.82
C VAL A 15 -0.87 0.59 2.20
N PHE A 16 0.18 0.60 1.36
CA PHE A 16 1.41 1.34 1.65
C PHE A 16 1.15 2.85 1.62
N GLY A 17 1.37 3.52 2.75
CA GLY A 17 1.12 4.95 2.89
C GLY A 17 -0.32 5.30 3.23
N THR A 18 -1.31 4.57 2.74
CA THR A 18 -2.72 4.79 3.04
C THR A 18 -3.12 4.23 4.40
N VAL A 19 -2.87 2.95 4.61
CA VAL A 19 -3.24 2.21 5.84
C VAL A 19 -2.08 2.14 6.81
N VAL A 20 -0.85 2.01 6.33
CA VAL A 20 0.36 1.84 7.15
C VAL A 20 1.37 2.95 6.91
N ASP A 21 2.05 3.36 7.99
CA ASP A 21 3.22 4.25 7.95
C ASP A 21 4.47 3.44 7.60
N TRP A 22 4.72 3.29 6.28
CA TRP A 22 5.89 2.55 5.82
C TRP A 22 7.19 3.24 6.24
N ARG A 23 7.24 4.59 6.16
CA ARG A 23 8.45 5.37 6.40
C ARG A 23 8.84 5.34 7.88
N GLY A 24 7.93 5.69 8.77
CA GLY A 24 8.17 5.66 10.20
C GLY A 24 8.52 4.25 10.69
N SER A 25 7.85 3.23 10.17
CA SER A 25 8.13 1.83 10.50
C SER A 25 9.56 1.43 10.11
N LEU A 26 9.98 1.72 8.89
CA LEU A 26 11.32 1.36 8.42
C LEU A 26 12.42 2.15 9.15
N ILE A 27 12.25 3.46 9.37
CA ILE A 27 13.21 4.30 10.09
C ILE A 27 13.43 3.80 11.52
N GLU A 28 12.40 3.28 12.15
CA GLU A 28 12.51 2.71 13.50
C GLU A 28 13.19 1.34 13.53
N ASP A 29 12.93 0.47 12.54
CA ASP A 29 13.32 -0.94 12.60
C ASP A 29 14.62 -1.25 11.84
N LEU A 30 14.95 -0.50 10.78
CA LEU A 30 16.21 -0.65 10.05
C LEU A 30 17.46 -0.52 10.93
N PRO A 31 17.60 0.49 11.82
CA PRO A 31 18.77 0.60 12.70
C PRO A 31 18.95 -0.61 13.62
N LYS A 32 17.84 -1.16 14.14
CA LYS A 32 17.86 -2.33 15.03
C LYS A 32 18.43 -3.55 14.30
N LEU A 33 17.98 -3.74 13.06
CA LEU A 33 18.44 -4.86 12.24
C LEU A 33 19.86 -4.61 11.72
N GLY A 34 20.18 -3.35 11.36
CA GLY A 34 21.51 -2.92 10.99
C GLY A 34 22.56 -3.29 12.06
N LYS A 35 22.26 -2.95 13.32
CA LYS A 35 23.12 -3.32 14.45
C LYS A 35 23.35 -4.84 14.55
N LYS A 36 22.29 -5.65 14.34
CA LYS A 36 22.38 -7.12 14.37
C LYS A 36 23.34 -7.68 13.30
N TYR A 37 23.33 -7.07 12.10
CA TYR A 37 24.14 -7.54 10.96
C TYR A 37 25.45 -6.75 10.76
N GLY A 38 25.78 -5.85 11.68
CA GLY A 38 27.01 -5.03 11.62
C GLY A 38 27.00 -4.04 10.45
N LEU A 39 25.83 -3.51 10.11
CA LEU A 39 25.64 -2.45 9.12
C LEU A 39 25.37 -1.13 9.82
N ASP A 40 26.01 -0.07 9.32
CA ASP A 40 25.79 1.31 9.78
C ASP A 40 25.71 2.26 8.58
N THR A 41 24.63 3.06 8.54
CA THR A 41 24.38 4.04 7.49
C THR A 41 23.30 5.04 7.96
N ASP A 42 23.08 6.11 7.20
CA ASP A 42 21.87 6.93 7.36
C ASP A 42 20.61 6.12 6.97
N TRP A 43 20.00 5.50 7.98
CA TRP A 43 18.83 4.65 7.79
C TRP A 43 17.58 5.42 7.32
N THR A 44 17.48 6.71 7.62
CA THR A 44 16.39 7.56 7.12
C THR A 44 16.49 7.73 5.60
N SER A 45 17.67 8.15 5.15
CA SER A 45 17.94 8.24 3.71
C SER A 45 17.91 6.88 3.02
N PHE A 46 18.28 5.79 3.72
CA PHE A 46 18.19 4.44 3.16
C PHE A 46 16.73 4.03 2.92
N ALA A 47 15.84 4.27 3.88
CA ALA A 47 14.41 3.97 3.74
C ALA A 47 13.79 4.76 2.58
N ASP A 48 14.12 6.04 2.45
CA ASP A 48 13.63 6.90 1.37
C ASP A 48 14.16 6.44 0.00
N ASP A 49 15.46 6.10 -0.12
CA ASP A 49 16.05 5.53 -1.35
C ASP A 49 15.40 4.17 -1.69
N TRP A 50 15.16 3.31 -0.69
CA TRP A 50 14.55 2.00 -0.92
C TRP A 50 13.14 2.14 -1.47
N ARG A 51 12.33 3.01 -0.87
CA ARG A 51 11.00 3.34 -1.39
C ARG A 51 11.09 3.98 -2.78
N GLY A 52 12.11 4.78 -3.03
CA GLY A 52 12.35 5.40 -4.34
C GLY A 52 12.55 4.39 -5.48
N LEU A 53 13.05 3.19 -5.18
CA LEU A 53 13.23 2.11 -6.17
C LEU A 53 11.93 1.31 -6.45
N TYR A 54 10.88 1.49 -5.64
CA TYR A 54 9.63 0.73 -5.75
C TYR A 54 8.96 0.87 -7.11
N GLN A 55 8.71 2.09 -7.57
CA GLN A 55 8.07 2.33 -8.87
C GLN A 55 8.95 1.93 -10.06
N PRO A 56 10.26 2.25 -10.10
CA PRO A 56 11.15 1.77 -11.14
C PRO A 56 11.16 0.24 -11.28
N GLN A 57 11.22 -0.49 -10.18
CA GLN A 57 11.22 -1.96 -10.20
C GLN A 57 9.92 -2.55 -10.73
N MET A 58 8.77 -2.09 -10.25
CA MET A 58 7.48 -2.52 -10.80
C MET A 58 7.31 -2.15 -12.28
N SER A 59 7.87 -1.02 -12.71
CA SER A 59 7.83 -0.60 -14.11
C SER A 59 8.53 -1.59 -15.04
N ARG A 60 9.59 -2.27 -14.60
CA ARG A 60 10.27 -3.33 -15.37
C ARG A 60 9.33 -4.51 -15.64
N VAL A 61 8.55 -4.92 -14.63
CA VAL A 61 7.54 -5.99 -14.77
C VAL A 61 6.40 -5.54 -15.69
N ARG A 62 5.86 -4.35 -15.49
CA ARG A 62 4.75 -3.80 -16.29
C ARG A 62 5.12 -3.60 -17.76
N LYS A 63 6.39 -3.32 -18.08
CA LYS A 63 6.91 -3.19 -19.44
C LYS A 63 7.30 -4.52 -20.07
N GLY A 64 7.21 -5.63 -19.35
CA GLY A 64 7.65 -6.94 -19.81
C GLY A 64 9.16 -7.13 -19.87
N GLU A 65 9.95 -6.24 -19.23
CA GLU A 65 11.39 -6.39 -19.07
C GLU A 65 11.73 -7.51 -18.07
N LEU A 66 10.82 -7.78 -17.15
CA LEU A 66 10.81 -8.93 -16.23
C LEU A 66 9.50 -9.70 -16.38
N PRO A 67 9.51 -11.03 -16.16
CA PRO A 67 8.27 -11.79 -15.96
C PRO A 67 7.53 -11.26 -14.71
N TRP A 68 6.30 -11.76 -14.47
CA TRP A 68 5.64 -11.46 -13.19
C TRP A 68 6.57 -11.78 -12.02
N THR A 69 6.84 -10.77 -11.21
CA THR A 69 7.76 -10.82 -10.07
C THR A 69 7.06 -10.23 -8.86
N ARG A 70 7.16 -10.85 -7.70
CA ARG A 70 6.54 -10.36 -6.46
C ARG A 70 7.25 -9.12 -5.93
N ILE A 71 6.53 -8.33 -5.16
CA ILE A 71 7.11 -7.15 -4.50
C ILE A 71 8.25 -7.52 -3.53
N ASP A 72 8.15 -8.65 -2.83
CA ASP A 72 9.23 -9.10 -1.95
C ASP A 72 10.54 -9.32 -2.72
N ASP A 73 10.47 -9.95 -3.89
CA ASP A 73 11.64 -10.17 -4.75
C ASP A 73 12.20 -8.83 -5.29
N LEU A 74 11.32 -7.91 -5.66
CA LEU A 74 11.72 -6.56 -6.09
C LEU A 74 12.30 -5.72 -4.94
N HIS A 75 11.75 -5.84 -3.73
CA HIS A 75 12.30 -5.20 -2.53
C HIS A 75 13.66 -5.78 -2.17
N LYS A 76 13.84 -7.11 -2.28
CA LYS A 76 15.11 -7.79 -2.08
C LYS A 76 16.16 -7.25 -3.06
N GLU A 77 15.87 -7.27 -4.36
CA GLU A 77 16.77 -6.74 -5.39
C GLU A 77 17.14 -5.27 -5.12
N ALA A 78 16.14 -4.44 -4.80
CA ALA A 78 16.36 -3.03 -4.48
C ALA A 78 17.24 -2.84 -3.24
N PHE A 79 17.07 -3.67 -2.19
CA PHE A 79 17.92 -3.64 -1.01
C PHE A 79 19.38 -3.96 -1.35
N GLU A 80 19.64 -5.01 -2.13
CA GLU A 80 20.98 -5.40 -2.58
C GLU A 80 21.62 -4.30 -3.46
N MET A 81 20.85 -3.65 -4.34
CA MET A 81 21.32 -2.49 -5.10
C MET A 81 21.77 -1.35 -4.17
N LEU A 82 21.05 -1.08 -3.09
CA LEU A 82 21.41 -0.05 -2.13
C LEU A 82 22.62 -0.41 -1.28
N LEU A 83 22.79 -1.68 -0.91
CA LEU A 83 24.02 -2.14 -0.25
C LEU A 83 25.23 -1.82 -1.13
N ASN A 84 25.16 -2.17 -2.40
CA ASN A 84 26.25 -1.90 -3.37
C ASN A 84 26.47 -0.38 -3.56
N LYS A 85 25.41 0.40 -3.80
CA LYS A 85 25.47 1.86 -3.98
C LYS A 85 26.14 2.56 -2.79
N ARG A 86 25.92 2.06 -1.57
CA ARG A 86 26.43 2.63 -0.33
C ARG A 86 27.71 1.96 0.19
N SER A 87 28.28 1.02 -0.58
CA SER A 87 29.47 0.24 -0.19
C SER A 87 29.31 -0.45 1.18
N LEU A 88 28.10 -0.91 1.48
CA LEU A 88 27.80 -1.65 2.70
C LEU A 88 28.14 -3.13 2.54
N LYS A 89 28.60 -3.77 3.63
CA LYS A 89 28.83 -5.20 3.65
C LYS A 89 27.54 -5.97 3.42
N HIS A 90 27.59 -7.02 2.58
CA HIS A 90 26.45 -7.89 2.37
C HIS A 90 26.16 -8.75 3.61
N PRO A 91 24.92 -8.70 4.18
CA PRO A 91 24.60 -9.38 5.43
C PRO A 91 24.33 -10.90 5.30
N GLY A 92 24.61 -11.47 4.14
CA GLY A 92 24.21 -12.84 3.78
C GLY A 92 22.76 -12.92 3.33
N GLU A 93 22.39 -14.03 2.70
CA GLU A 93 21.03 -14.23 2.15
C GLU A 93 19.96 -14.14 3.25
N GLU A 94 20.19 -14.75 4.40
CA GLU A 94 19.29 -14.65 5.57
C GLU A 94 19.11 -13.20 6.02
N GLY A 95 20.20 -12.42 6.05
CA GLY A 95 20.15 -11.00 6.41
C GLY A 95 19.35 -10.18 5.40
N VAL A 96 19.55 -10.39 4.11
CA VAL A 96 18.79 -9.70 3.06
C VAL A 96 17.29 -9.96 3.23
N TRP A 97 16.88 -11.22 3.43
CA TRP A 97 15.48 -11.54 3.70
C TRP A 97 14.95 -10.97 5.01
N ALA A 98 15.79 -10.94 6.06
CA ALA A 98 15.39 -10.32 7.33
C ALA A 98 15.07 -8.82 7.14
N PHE A 99 15.87 -8.09 6.36
CA PHE A 99 15.59 -6.69 6.01
C PHE A 99 14.34 -6.58 5.13
N THR A 100 14.22 -7.39 4.07
CA THR A 100 13.05 -7.40 3.18
C THR A 100 11.75 -7.64 3.96
N HIS A 101 11.77 -8.53 4.93
CA HIS A 101 10.60 -8.81 5.77
C HIS A 101 10.22 -7.68 6.76
N LEU A 102 10.98 -6.59 6.86
CA LEU A 102 10.49 -5.40 7.57
C LEU A 102 9.24 -4.82 6.90
N TRP A 103 9.10 -4.95 5.58
CA TRP A 103 7.88 -4.54 4.86
C TRP A 103 6.63 -5.33 5.29
N HIS A 104 6.78 -6.53 5.85
CA HIS A 104 5.68 -7.33 6.41
C HIS A 104 5.24 -6.86 7.81
N LYS A 105 5.97 -5.94 8.44
CA LYS A 105 5.79 -5.52 9.84
C LYS A 105 5.45 -4.04 9.96
N LEU A 106 5.07 -3.40 8.86
CA LEU A 106 4.72 -1.98 8.87
C LEU A 106 3.54 -1.72 9.82
N ARG A 107 3.65 -0.65 10.57
CA ARG A 107 2.65 -0.25 11.57
C ARG A 107 1.53 0.55 10.92
N PRO A 108 0.27 0.33 11.31
CA PRO A 108 -0.85 1.11 10.82
C PRO A 108 -0.79 2.54 11.33
N TRP A 109 -1.37 3.46 10.57
CA TRP A 109 -1.69 4.77 11.10
C TRP A 109 -2.69 4.63 12.27
N PRO A 110 -2.71 5.58 13.24
CA PRO A 110 -3.53 5.45 14.45
C PRO A 110 -5.04 5.25 14.19
N ASP A 111 -5.54 5.75 13.07
CA ASP A 111 -6.95 5.67 12.67
C ASP A 111 -7.31 4.43 11.84
N SER A 112 -6.31 3.68 11.38
CA SER A 112 -6.54 2.66 10.35
C SER A 112 -7.32 1.47 10.87
N VAL A 113 -6.94 0.89 12.01
CA VAL A 113 -7.61 -0.30 12.55
C VAL A 113 -9.05 0.01 12.94
N GLU A 114 -9.28 1.14 13.60
CA GLU A 114 -10.62 1.58 14.00
C GLU A 114 -11.48 1.89 12.77
N GLY A 115 -10.99 2.73 11.86
CA GLY A 115 -11.75 3.15 10.68
C GLY A 115 -12.11 1.98 9.76
N ILE A 116 -11.19 1.04 9.52
CA ILE A 116 -11.46 -0.20 8.78
C ILE A 116 -12.48 -1.06 9.53
N GLY A 117 -12.34 -1.18 10.85
CA GLY A 117 -13.30 -1.90 11.70
C GLY A 117 -14.70 -1.31 11.66
N MET A 118 -14.85 0.02 11.54
CA MET A 118 -16.15 0.67 11.32
C MET A 118 -16.76 0.25 9.98
N MET A 119 -15.98 0.35 8.90
CA MET A 119 -16.43 -0.01 7.55
C MET A 119 -16.80 -1.49 7.45
N LYS A 120 -16.05 -2.38 8.12
CA LYS A 120 -16.30 -3.83 8.16
C LYS A 120 -17.68 -4.21 8.72
N LYS A 121 -18.28 -3.37 9.57
CA LYS A 121 -19.62 -3.62 10.10
C LYS A 121 -20.71 -3.54 9.03
N LYS A 122 -20.44 -2.88 7.91
CA LYS A 122 -21.43 -2.60 6.87
C LYS A 122 -21.02 -3.11 5.49
N TYR A 123 -19.73 -3.12 5.20
CA TYR A 123 -19.16 -3.47 3.91
C TYR A 123 -18.14 -4.61 4.05
N VAL A 124 -17.90 -5.34 2.98
CA VAL A 124 -16.69 -6.18 2.89
C VAL A 124 -15.50 -5.25 2.81
N VAL A 125 -14.47 -5.49 3.63
CA VAL A 125 -13.23 -4.72 3.63
C VAL A 125 -12.07 -5.59 3.18
N ALA A 126 -11.35 -5.17 2.15
CA ALA A 126 -10.23 -5.93 1.60
C ALA A 126 -9.09 -5.01 1.20
N THR A 127 -7.90 -5.59 0.99
CA THR A 127 -6.81 -4.85 0.36
C THR A 127 -6.98 -4.83 -1.16
N LEU A 128 -6.43 -3.81 -1.84
CA LEU A 128 -5.95 -3.89 -3.20
C LEU A 128 -4.58 -3.20 -3.24
N SER A 129 -3.53 -3.98 -3.10
CA SER A 129 -2.16 -3.51 -2.98
C SER A 129 -1.27 -4.15 -4.02
N ASN A 130 -0.20 -3.46 -4.39
CA ASN A 130 0.88 -4.05 -5.16
C ASN A 130 1.73 -5.04 -4.34
N GLY A 131 1.67 -4.97 -2.99
CA GLY A 131 2.28 -5.95 -2.09
C GLY A 131 1.76 -7.36 -2.34
N ASN A 132 2.62 -8.37 -2.26
CA ASN A 132 2.23 -9.76 -2.44
C ASN A 132 1.36 -10.28 -1.26
N VAL A 133 0.60 -11.32 -1.50
CA VAL A 133 -0.41 -11.86 -0.55
C VAL A 133 0.20 -12.19 0.81
N ALA A 134 1.35 -12.87 0.85
CA ALA A 134 2.01 -13.23 2.11
C ALA A 134 2.42 -11.99 2.93
N LEU A 135 2.91 -10.93 2.27
CA LEU A 135 3.26 -9.66 2.90
C LEU A 135 2.02 -9.02 3.55
N LEU A 136 0.92 -8.93 2.82
CA LEU A 136 -0.32 -8.32 3.30
C LEU A 136 -0.94 -9.08 4.48
N ILE A 137 -0.94 -10.42 4.42
CA ILE A 137 -1.42 -11.27 5.52
C ILE A 137 -0.55 -11.11 6.77
N ASN A 138 0.78 -11.14 6.62
CA ASN A 138 1.70 -10.99 7.74
C ASN A 138 1.56 -9.60 8.38
N MET A 139 1.45 -8.56 7.58
CA MET A 139 1.22 -7.18 8.03
C MET A 139 -0.09 -7.07 8.80
N ALA A 140 -1.18 -7.62 8.28
CA ALA A 140 -2.49 -7.60 8.94
C ALA A 140 -2.44 -8.31 10.31
N LYS A 141 -1.81 -9.49 10.36
CA LYS A 141 -1.63 -10.23 11.62
C LYS A 141 -0.76 -9.49 12.64
N ASN A 142 0.32 -8.85 12.17
CA ASN A 142 1.21 -8.07 13.03
C ASN A 142 0.53 -6.82 13.59
N SER A 143 -0.38 -6.24 12.84
CA SER A 143 -0.99 -4.92 13.12
C SER A 143 -2.45 -4.98 13.58
N GLY A 144 -3.06 -6.16 13.61
CA GLY A 144 -4.47 -6.32 13.99
C GLY A 144 -5.47 -5.72 13.00
N ILE A 145 -5.08 -5.52 11.73
CA ILE A 145 -5.97 -4.96 10.71
C ILE A 145 -7.01 -6.03 10.31
N PRO A 146 -8.32 -5.76 10.42
CA PRO A 146 -9.36 -6.78 10.34
C PRO A 146 -9.89 -7.00 8.92
N TRP A 147 -9.03 -7.32 7.95
CA TRP A 147 -9.45 -7.61 6.58
C TRP A 147 -10.42 -8.80 6.49
N ASP A 148 -11.37 -8.75 5.59
CA ASP A 148 -12.16 -9.92 5.16
C ASP A 148 -11.41 -10.70 4.08
N HIS A 149 -10.67 -10.00 3.21
CA HIS A 149 -9.87 -10.60 2.14
C HIS A 149 -8.63 -9.75 1.82
N CYS A 150 -7.63 -10.38 1.21
CA CYS A 150 -6.42 -9.70 0.74
C CYS A 150 -6.29 -9.87 -0.78
N PHE A 151 -6.82 -8.91 -1.55
CA PHE A 151 -6.49 -8.78 -2.98
C PHE A 151 -5.14 -8.10 -3.14
N SER A 152 -4.41 -8.52 -4.13
CA SER A 152 -3.03 -8.13 -4.39
C SER A 152 -2.78 -8.05 -5.89
N GLY A 153 -1.78 -7.28 -6.32
CA GLY A 153 -1.26 -7.40 -7.67
C GLY A 153 -0.84 -8.82 -8.03
N GLU A 154 -0.38 -9.62 -7.04
CA GLU A 154 -0.07 -11.05 -7.22
C GLU A 154 -1.32 -11.87 -7.57
N THR A 155 -2.50 -11.52 -7.03
CA THR A 155 -3.75 -12.22 -7.33
C THR A 155 -4.10 -12.15 -8.81
N PHE A 156 -3.83 -11.01 -9.44
CA PHE A 156 -4.22 -10.72 -10.81
C PHE A 156 -3.03 -10.75 -11.78
N HIS A 157 -1.80 -10.90 -11.29
CA HIS A 157 -0.55 -10.75 -12.06
C HIS A 157 -0.43 -9.39 -12.77
N HIS A 158 -1.03 -8.35 -12.18
CA HIS A 158 -0.97 -6.97 -12.64
C HIS A 158 -0.73 -6.02 -11.47
N TYR A 159 0.19 -5.10 -11.64
CA TYR A 159 0.40 -4.02 -10.68
C TYR A 159 -0.53 -2.85 -10.96
N LYS A 160 -1.04 -2.23 -9.90
CA LYS A 160 -1.66 -0.91 -10.04
C LYS A 160 -0.64 0.08 -10.68
N PRO A 161 -1.07 0.96 -11.58
CA PRO A 161 -2.44 1.31 -11.93
C PRO A 161 -3.01 0.57 -13.15
N ASP A 162 -2.60 -0.66 -13.46
CA ASP A 162 -3.17 -1.43 -14.56
C ASP A 162 -4.64 -1.77 -14.25
N PRO A 163 -5.57 -1.58 -15.21
CA PRO A 163 -7.01 -1.73 -14.96
C PRO A 163 -7.40 -3.14 -14.53
N GLU A 164 -6.63 -4.16 -14.90
CA GLU A 164 -6.85 -5.56 -14.52
C GLU A 164 -6.82 -5.74 -13.00
N SER A 165 -6.01 -4.96 -12.27
CA SER A 165 -5.98 -5.01 -10.81
C SER A 165 -7.31 -4.57 -10.18
N TYR A 166 -7.92 -3.50 -10.69
CA TYR A 166 -9.17 -2.95 -10.16
C TYR A 166 -10.39 -3.77 -10.61
N LEU A 167 -10.44 -4.09 -11.91
CA LEU A 167 -11.54 -4.84 -12.49
C LEU A 167 -11.53 -6.31 -12.06
N GLY A 168 -10.35 -6.87 -11.78
CA GLY A 168 -10.23 -8.20 -11.21
C GLY A 168 -10.92 -8.34 -9.85
N VAL A 169 -10.90 -7.30 -9.00
CA VAL A 169 -11.69 -7.30 -7.75
C VAL A 169 -13.19 -7.30 -8.06
N VAL A 170 -13.62 -6.44 -8.98
CA VAL A 170 -15.03 -6.32 -9.38
C VAL A 170 -15.56 -7.67 -9.87
N ASP A 171 -14.82 -8.33 -10.74
CA ASP A 171 -15.15 -9.65 -11.29
C ASP A 171 -15.16 -10.73 -10.20
N SER A 172 -14.10 -10.81 -9.37
CA SER A 172 -13.98 -11.78 -8.28
C SER A 172 -15.13 -11.68 -7.25
N MET A 173 -15.72 -10.50 -7.09
CA MET A 173 -16.82 -10.24 -6.17
C MET A 173 -18.20 -10.29 -6.81
N TYR A 174 -18.30 -10.58 -8.11
CA TYR A 174 -19.56 -10.56 -8.87
C TYR A 174 -20.32 -9.24 -8.75
N LEU A 175 -19.62 -8.12 -8.80
CA LEU A 175 -20.16 -6.77 -8.59
C LEU A 175 -20.08 -5.92 -9.86
N LYS A 176 -20.74 -4.76 -9.80
CA LYS A 176 -20.52 -3.67 -10.76
C LYS A 176 -19.45 -2.73 -10.23
N PRO A 177 -18.66 -2.05 -11.09
CA PRO A 177 -17.56 -1.20 -10.64
C PRO A 177 -17.94 -0.17 -9.57
N HIS A 178 -19.07 0.52 -9.71
CA HIS A 178 -19.53 1.53 -8.74
C HIS A 178 -19.91 0.97 -7.36
N GLN A 179 -20.07 -0.35 -7.22
CA GLN A 179 -20.32 -1.03 -5.96
C GLN A 179 -19.05 -1.35 -5.16
N VAL A 180 -17.89 -1.10 -5.76
CA VAL A 180 -16.56 -1.23 -5.15
C VAL A 180 -15.96 0.16 -4.99
N MET A 181 -15.51 0.51 -3.80
CA MET A 181 -14.81 1.77 -3.51
C MET A 181 -13.33 1.49 -3.27
N LEU A 182 -12.45 2.19 -3.97
CA LEU A 182 -11.04 2.27 -3.57
C LEU A 182 -10.88 3.40 -2.55
N VAL A 183 -10.28 3.08 -1.41
CA VAL A 183 -9.83 4.05 -0.40
C VAL A 183 -8.31 4.17 -0.48
N ALA A 184 -7.80 5.36 -0.76
CA ALA A 184 -6.38 5.60 -0.95
C ALA A 184 -5.96 7.03 -0.54
N ALA A 185 -4.68 7.18 -0.17
CA ALA A 185 -4.05 8.47 0.06
C ALA A 185 -3.45 9.06 -1.23
N HIS A 186 -3.42 8.29 -2.33
CA HIS A 186 -2.75 8.66 -3.57
C HIS A 186 -3.76 9.02 -4.65
N ASN A 187 -3.77 10.30 -5.05
CA ASN A 187 -4.68 10.79 -6.09
C ASN A 187 -4.51 10.03 -7.43
N GLY A 188 -3.29 9.62 -7.76
CA GLY A 188 -3.03 8.82 -8.97
C GLY A 188 -3.73 7.46 -8.98
N ASP A 189 -3.76 6.77 -7.82
CA ASP A 189 -4.45 5.49 -7.65
C ASP A 189 -5.96 5.67 -7.76
N LEU A 190 -6.52 6.70 -7.12
CA LEU A 190 -7.94 7.04 -7.20
C LEU A 190 -8.37 7.41 -8.64
N LYS A 191 -7.52 8.15 -9.39
CA LYS A 191 -7.78 8.45 -10.81
C LYS A 191 -7.86 7.17 -11.65
N ALA A 192 -6.98 6.21 -11.39
CA ALA A 192 -6.99 4.94 -12.12
C ALA A 192 -8.25 4.11 -11.77
N ALA A 193 -8.60 4.00 -10.49
CA ALA A 193 -9.82 3.33 -10.04
C ALA A 193 -11.08 3.99 -10.63
N GLN A 194 -11.15 5.32 -10.65
CA GLN A 194 -12.27 6.07 -11.21
C GLN A 194 -12.44 5.81 -12.72
N LYS A 195 -11.33 5.71 -13.48
CA LYS A 195 -11.36 5.33 -14.89
C LYS A 195 -11.93 3.92 -15.12
N CYS A 196 -11.76 3.02 -14.16
CA CYS A 196 -12.37 1.69 -14.17
C CYS A 196 -13.84 1.71 -13.69
N GLY A 197 -14.38 2.87 -13.33
CA GLY A 197 -15.76 3.04 -12.87
C GLY A 197 -15.98 2.79 -11.38
N LEU A 198 -14.93 2.53 -10.58
CA LEU A 198 -15.03 2.35 -9.14
C LEU A 198 -15.45 3.65 -8.45
N SER A 199 -16.04 3.53 -7.26
CA SER A 199 -16.17 4.62 -6.32
C SER A 199 -14.82 4.91 -5.64
N THR A 200 -14.64 6.12 -5.10
CA THR A 200 -13.34 6.60 -4.64
C THR A 200 -13.43 7.30 -3.29
N GLY A 201 -12.52 6.95 -2.37
CA GLY A 201 -12.38 7.58 -1.07
C GLY A 201 -10.94 8.07 -0.86
N PHE A 202 -10.74 9.39 -0.72
CA PHE A 202 -9.43 9.95 -0.42
C PHE A 202 -9.21 10.06 1.08
N VAL A 203 -8.03 9.61 1.54
CA VAL A 203 -7.56 9.78 2.92
C VAL A 203 -6.30 10.63 2.92
N HIS A 204 -6.29 11.71 3.69
CA HIS A 204 -5.15 12.60 3.80
C HIS A 204 -4.02 11.99 4.64
N ARG A 205 -2.80 11.89 4.06
CA ARG A 205 -1.59 11.39 4.72
C ARG A 205 -0.41 12.34 4.50
N PRO A 206 -0.43 13.53 5.14
CA PRO A 206 0.54 14.59 4.84
C PRO A 206 1.97 14.31 5.33
N LYS A 207 2.18 13.19 6.02
CA LYS A 207 3.49 12.78 6.58
C LYS A 207 3.98 11.44 6.04
N GLU A 208 3.32 10.87 5.04
CA GLU A 208 3.73 9.59 4.46
C GLU A 208 5.19 9.58 4.01
N HIS A 209 5.60 10.65 3.33
CA HIS A 209 6.98 10.84 2.85
C HIS A 209 7.82 11.75 3.76
N GLY A 210 7.41 11.88 5.03
CA GLY A 210 8.09 12.72 6.02
C GLY A 210 7.74 14.22 5.91
N PRO A 211 8.51 15.09 6.59
CA PRO A 211 8.14 16.50 6.75
C PRO A 211 8.20 17.33 5.46
N ASN A 212 8.89 16.82 4.45
CA ASN A 212 9.09 17.51 3.18
C ASN A 212 8.23 16.93 2.04
N GLN A 213 7.16 16.22 2.36
CA GLN A 213 6.23 15.67 1.36
C GLN A 213 5.69 16.76 0.45
N LYS A 214 5.66 16.48 -0.87
CA LYS A 214 5.21 17.44 -1.90
C LYS A 214 4.02 16.92 -2.72
N THR A 215 3.70 15.64 -2.61
CA THR A 215 2.63 14.98 -3.37
C THR A 215 1.48 14.60 -2.46
N ASP A 216 0.28 14.53 -3.03
CA ASP A 216 -0.93 14.04 -2.37
C ASP A 216 -1.28 14.80 -1.05
N LEU A 217 -0.92 16.09 -0.98
CA LEU A 217 -1.19 16.96 0.18
C LEU A 217 -2.66 17.35 0.31
N LYS A 218 -3.47 17.08 -0.70
CA LYS A 218 -4.91 17.31 -0.72
C LYS A 218 -5.58 16.47 -1.81
N ALA A 219 -6.87 16.31 -1.70
CA ALA A 219 -7.70 15.79 -2.79
C ALA A 219 -7.55 16.69 -4.03
N ASP A 220 -7.20 16.13 -5.18
CA ASP A 220 -7.00 16.85 -6.45
C ASP A 220 -8.00 16.40 -7.54
N GLY A 221 -9.03 15.64 -7.15
CA GLY A 221 -10.09 15.15 -8.00
C GLY A 221 -11.45 15.20 -7.32
N ASP A 222 -12.50 14.90 -8.09
CA ASP A 222 -13.87 14.77 -7.58
C ASP A 222 -14.05 13.34 -7.01
N TRP A 223 -13.63 13.17 -5.76
CA TRP A 223 -13.69 11.89 -5.06
C TRP A 223 -15.03 11.77 -4.31
N ASP A 224 -15.63 10.57 -4.31
CA ASP A 224 -16.95 10.32 -3.72
C ASP A 224 -16.96 10.51 -2.19
N ALA A 225 -15.81 10.32 -1.52
CA ALA A 225 -15.59 10.67 -0.12
C ALA A 225 -14.17 11.22 0.07
N VAL A 226 -14.01 12.22 0.96
CA VAL A 226 -12.70 12.81 1.30
C VAL A 226 -12.64 12.97 2.80
N GLY A 227 -11.57 12.48 3.46
CA GLY A 227 -11.40 12.59 4.91
C GLY A 227 -9.95 12.80 5.33
N GLU A 228 -9.75 13.42 6.49
CA GLU A 228 -8.45 13.56 7.16
C GLU A 228 -7.99 12.22 7.78
N SER A 229 -8.89 11.23 7.85
CA SER A 229 -8.65 9.90 8.39
C SER A 229 -9.57 8.85 7.75
N ILE A 230 -9.22 7.57 7.88
CA ILE A 230 -10.09 6.46 7.46
C ILE A 230 -11.41 6.50 8.27
N ILE A 231 -11.35 6.91 9.54
CA ILE A 231 -12.55 7.10 10.38
C ILE A 231 -13.51 8.13 9.77
N GLU A 232 -12.99 9.26 9.27
CA GLU A 232 -13.83 10.26 8.61
C GLU A 232 -14.42 9.76 7.30
N VAL A 233 -13.63 9.04 6.50
CA VAL A 233 -14.15 8.41 5.28
C VAL A 233 -15.24 7.40 5.62
N ALA A 234 -15.06 6.58 6.67
CA ALA A 234 -16.08 5.65 7.14
C ALA A 234 -17.39 6.35 7.48
N LYS A 235 -17.34 7.44 8.26
CA LYS A 235 -18.52 8.25 8.60
C LYS A 235 -19.21 8.83 7.37
N LYS A 236 -18.44 9.32 6.38
CA LYS A 236 -18.99 9.91 5.13
C LYS A 236 -19.71 8.91 4.25
N ILE A 237 -19.33 7.62 4.33
CA ILE A 237 -20.04 6.54 3.62
C ILE A 237 -21.11 5.84 4.48
N GLY A 238 -21.40 6.40 5.66
CA GLY A 238 -22.52 6.00 6.52
C GLY A 238 -22.21 4.82 7.45
N CYS A 239 -20.97 4.68 7.93
CA CYS A 239 -20.53 3.73 8.97
C CYS A 239 -20.54 4.38 10.35
#